data_e12328eb1e02affe6e1282e3553d7f7d
#
_entry.id   e12328eb1e02affe6e1282e3553d7f7d
#
_cell.length_a   1.000
_cell.length_b   1.000
_cell.length_c   1.000
_cell.angle_alpha   90.00
_cell.angle_beta   90.00
_cell.angle_gamma   90.00
#
_symmetry.space_group_name_H-M   'P 1'
#
loop_
_entity.id
_entity.type
_entity.pdbx_description
1 polymer ?
#
loop_
_entity_poly.entity_id
_entity_poly.type
_entity_poly.pdbx_seq_one_letter_code
_entity_poly.pdbx_strand_id
1 'polypeptide(L)'
;MKLKQIAMIVVGLSSSAISYAAPVTVAEIDAANTASTLQQAWITGATAPTQTVYEGWVRGCDVDTNTIFSTQSGTTNLRPGSIGNFSAYACKRGGKVSVLYHTLDGGSLNAYTPHTVNTVLARIKYVGTGNGCAASATYTDNANSNNSALVYKGCALVGRALSGPGGTASSADNTFNQTALSADTLGPQRPVGGYSDVEAALFPASIGGGNVSSKGTETEVGVGQVFGVAVSKPLYRALQTAQGLSDVDANTFDPVNAPNINSSQYASLIAANGTTTWDVLLPGNTAKVILARRAETSGTQASSNAFFLKNPCASGVNQATQPSDASNSVSGSYEVTLHSGSGNVKTALTNASNAVNAADQFAIGVLSVENNWRTDSSSSNGYRYLKLDGVHPEADDVASGRKAAARGEYKFHMEMRQFIRADGQHPKTAFEASVLNEITAQLKNPPANSCTTFPRGLTLNPGNGSACTYGVEIAKMTNFGSNCATPIEFPAQ
;
A
#
# COMPACT_ATOMS: atom_id res chain seq x y z
N MET A 1 41.11 -66.72 40.71
CA MET A 1 39.97 -65.81 40.66
C MET A 1 40.32 -64.62 39.75
N LYS A 2 39.67 -64.53 38.58
CA LYS A 2 39.94 -63.46 37.60
C LYS A 2 38.78 -62.44 37.73
N LEU A 3 39.08 -61.20 38.18
CA LEU A 3 38.18 -60.08 38.17
C LEU A 3 37.95 -59.62 36.72
N LYS A 4 36.70 -59.66 36.28
CA LYS A 4 36.27 -59.02 35.01
C LYS A 4 36.00 -57.53 35.29
N GLN A 5 36.76 -56.66 34.65
CA GLN A 5 36.43 -55.23 34.59
C GLN A 5 35.26 -55.02 33.66
N ILE A 6 34.17 -54.42 34.18
CA ILE A 6 33.03 -53.95 33.36
C ILE A 6 33.34 -52.50 33.05
N ALA A 7 33.65 -52.23 31.77
CA ALA A 7 33.73 -50.87 31.25
C ALA A 7 32.31 -50.34 31.05
N MET A 8 31.91 -49.36 31.82
CA MET A 8 30.63 -48.63 31.66
C MET A 8 30.83 -47.56 30.58
N ILE A 9 30.27 -47.80 29.38
CA ILE A 9 30.22 -46.81 28.32
C ILE A 9 29.10 -45.84 28.67
N VAL A 10 29.46 -44.64 29.10
CA VAL A 10 28.50 -43.51 29.24
C VAL A 10 28.27 -42.94 27.83
N VAL A 11 27.19 -43.34 27.18
CA VAL A 11 26.71 -42.69 25.97
C VAL A 11 26.14 -41.32 26.37
N GLY A 12 26.93 -40.28 26.17
CA GLY A 12 26.47 -38.89 26.30
C GLY A 12 25.39 -38.62 25.24
N LEU A 13 24.13 -38.64 25.65
CA LEU A 13 23.05 -38.07 24.89
C LEU A 13 23.27 -36.56 24.80
N SER A 14 23.91 -36.07 23.73
CA SER A 14 23.85 -34.68 23.37
C SER A 14 22.40 -34.40 23.01
N SER A 15 21.63 -33.85 23.95
CA SER A 15 20.35 -33.23 23.68
C SER A 15 20.62 -32.04 22.75
N SER A 16 20.46 -32.26 21.44
CA SER A 16 20.30 -31.17 20.51
C SER A 16 19.08 -30.39 20.98
N ALA A 17 19.31 -29.27 21.68
CA ALA A 17 18.29 -28.30 21.96
C ALA A 17 17.68 -27.92 20.61
N ILE A 18 16.45 -28.31 20.38
CA ILE A 18 15.66 -27.80 19.25
C ILE A 18 15.52 -26.31 19.58
N SER A 19 16.38 -25.50 18.98
CA SER A 19 16.26 -24.06 19.01
C SER A 19 15.01 -23.72 18.24
N TYR A 20 13.91 -23.46 18.92
CA TYR A 20 12.76 -22.84 18.29
C TYR A 20 13.24 -21.55 17.64
N ALA A 21 12.90 -21.37 16.37
CA ALA A 21 13.14 -20.11 15.70
C ALA A 21 12.44 -19.01 16.50
N ALA A 22 13.13 -17.90 16.73
CA ALA A 22 12.62 -16.77 17.48
C ALA A 22 12.73 -15.50 16.63
N PRO A 23 11.85 -14.52 16.83
CA PRO A 23 11.92 -13.24 16.13
C PRO A 23 13.31 -12.62 16.25
N VAL A 24 13.83 -12.12 15.11
CA VAL A 24 15.14 -11.49 15.03
C VAL A 24 15.23 -10.32 16.01
N THR A 25 16.29 -10.31 16.82
CA THR A 25 16.57 -9.28 17.82
C THR A 25 17.52 -8.21 17.29
N VAL A 26 17.51 -7.04 17.93
CA VAL A 26 18.47 -5.96 17.67
C VAL A 26 19.92 -6.46 17.79
N ALA A 27 20.20 -7.29 18.80
CA ALA A 27 21.54 -7.85 19.00
C ALA A 27 21.97 -8.79 17.87
N GLU A 28 21.07 -9.58 17.31
CA GLU A 28 21.37 -10.43 16.14
C GLU A 28 21.64 -9.59 14.90
N ILE A 29 20.91 -8.46 14.71
CA ILE A 29 21.17 -7.53 13.62
C ILE A 29 22.58 -6.93 13.75
N ASP A 30 22.97 -6.48 14.95
CA ASP A 30 24.31 -5.95 15.19
C ASP A 30 25.41 -6.99 15.02
N ALA A 31 25.19 -8.20 15.51
CA ALA A 31 26.14 -9.30 15.32
C ALA A 31 26.33 -9.63 13.83
N ALA A 32 25.24 -9.70 13.07
CA ALA A 32 25.30 -9.94 11.62
C ALA A 32 25.98 -8.79 10.87
N ASN A 33 25.74 -7.54 11.28
CA ASN A 33 26.43 -6.36 10.72
C ASN A 33 27.94 -6.40 11.00
N THR A 34 28.32 -6.67 12.24
CA THR A 34 29.73 -6.79 12.64
C THR A 34 30.43 -7.92 11.89
N ALA A 35 29.75 -9.03 11.67
CA ALA A 35 30.24 -10.16 10.88
C ALA A 35 30.18 -9.94 9.36
N SER A 36 29.68 -8.78 8.88
CA SER A 36 29.45 -8.47 7.46
C SER A 36 28.56 -9.49 6.73
N THR A 37 27.62 -10.10 7.45
CA THR A 37 26.64 -11.07 6.94
C THR A 37 25.22 -10.53 6.86
N LEU A 38 24.97 -9.34 7.40
CA LEU A 38 23.67 -8.68 7.39
C LEU A 38 23.24 -8.35 5.95
N GLN A 39 22.06 -8.78 5.58
CA GLN A 39 21.43 -8.43 4.31
C GLN A 39 20.46 -7.25 4.52
N GLN A 40 20.62 -6.18 3.78
CA GLN A 40 19.78 -5.00 3.91
C GLN A 40 19.31 -4.50 2.54
N ALA A 41 18.07 -4.05 2.47
CA ALA A 41 17.52 -3.34 1.32
C ALA A 41 16.55 -2.25 1.76
N TRP A 42 16.38 -1.22 0.94
CA TRP A 42 15.42 -0.15 1.18
C TRP A 42 14.49 -0.02 -0.02
N ILE A 43 13.18 -0.07 0.25
CA ILE A 43 12.13 0.09 -0.75
C ILE A 43 11.22 1.26 -0.38
N THR A 44 10.59 1.83 -1.41
CA THR A 44 9.72 3.01 -1.29
C THR A 44 8.45 2.83 -2.12
N GLY A 45 7.49 3.73 -2.00
CA GLY A 45 6.35 3.77 -2.93
C GLY A 45 4.97 3.76 -2.28
N ALA A 46 4.08 2.97 -2.83
CA ALA A 46 2.66 2.98 -2.53
C ALA A 46 2.31 2.64 -1.08
N THR A 47 1.33 3.33 -0.53
CA THR A 47 0.77 3.04 0.80
C THR A 47 -0.27 1.91 0.76
N ALA A 48 -1.01 1.77 -0.34
CA ALA A 48 -2.05 0.77 -0.48
C ALA A 48 -1.53 -0.69 -0.37
N PRO A 49 -0.40 -1.08 -0.99
CA PRO A 49 0.08 -2.45 -0.93
C PRO A 49 0.96 -2.77 0.29
N THR A 50 0.95 -1.97 1.34
CA THR A 50 1.84 -2.17 2.50
C THR A 50 1.71 -3.57 3.09
N GLN A 51 0.48 -4.01 3.32
CA GLN A 51 0.21 -5.34 3.85
C GLN A 51 0.65 -6.42 2.86
N THR A 52 0.36 -6.22 1.58
CA THR A 52 0.74 -7.12 0.49
C THR A 52 2.25 -7.31 0.40
N VAL A 53 3.00 -6.21 0.43
CA VAL A 53 4.47 -6.23 0.41
C VAL A 53 5.03 -6.96 1.62
N TYR A 54 4.47 -6.70 2.80
CA TYR A 54 4.86 -7.41 4.02
C TYR A 54 4.60 -8.92 3.93
N GLU A 55 3.45 -9.33 3.39
CA GLU A 55 3.16 -10.76 3.20
C GLU A 55 4.12 -11.43 2.23
N GLY A 56 4.43 -10.79 1.11
CA GLY A 56 5.45 -11.27 0.19
C GLY A 56 6.82 -11.38 0.85
N TRP A 57 7.18 -10.40 1.69
CA TRP A 57 8.40 -10.46 2.50
C TRP A 57 8.41 -11.66 3.45
N VAL A 58 7.38 -11.80 4.27
CA VAL A 58 7.29 -12.86 5.31
C VAL A 58 7.34 -14.26 4.71
N ARG A 59 6.73 -14.47 3.55
CA ARG A 59 6.76 -15.78 2.86
C ARG A 59 8.16 -16.23 2.45
N GLY A 60 9.09 -15.30 2.28
CA GLY A 60 10.50 -15.62 2.04
C GLY A 60 11.33 -15.76 3.32
N CYS A 61 10.75 -15.57 4.50
CA CYS A 61 11.43 -15.67 5.79
C CYS A 61 11.40 -17.09 6.36
N ASP A 62 12.39 -17.42 7.16
CA ASP A 62 12.37 -18.60 8.00
C ASP A 62 11.25 -18.44 9.05
N VAL A 63 10.57 -19.53 9.40
CA VAL A 63 9.38 -19.53 10.27
C VAL A 63 9.70 -18.88 11.63
N ASP A 64 8.76 -18.08 12.15
CA ASP A 64 8.79 -17.43 13.47
C ASP A 64 9.98 -16.50 13.74
N THR A 65 10.67 -16.03 12.69
CA THR A 65 11.82 -15.13 12.83
C THR A 65 11.48 -13.64 12.63
N ASN A 66 10.23 -13.28 12.41
CA ASN A 66 9.84 -11.95 11.99
C ASN A 66 9.81 -10.91 13.13
N THR A 67 10.35 -9.72 12.84
CA THR A 67 10.26 -8.53 13.69
C THR A 67 9.91 -7.32 12.83
N ILE A 68 8.93 -6.52 13.28
CA ILE A 68 8.53 -5.26 12.67
C ILE A 68 9.04 -4.10 13.53
N PHE A 69 9.75 -3.18 12.92
CA PHE A 69 10.16 -1.91 13.51
C PHE A 69 9.33 -0.77 12.94
N SER A 70 8.86 0.14 13.79
CA SER A 70 8.05 1.29 13.37
C SER A 70 8.44 2.54 14.13
N THR A 71 8.34 3.69 13.47
CA THR A 71 8.48 5.01 14.10
C THR A 71 7.17 5.51 14.72
N GLN A 72 6.08 4.76 14.57
CA GLN A 72 4.81 5.14 15.16
C GLN A 72 4.85 4.95 16.68
N SER A 73 4.67 6.03 17.43
CA SER A 73 4.66 6.01 18.89
C SER A 73 3.30 5.53 19.43
N GLY A 74 3.34 4.87 20.59
CA GLY A 74 2.15 4.58 21.38
C GLY A 74 1.26 3.45 20.87
N THR A 75 1.71 2.64 19.94
CA THR A 75 0.92 1.54 19.41
C THR A 75 1.15 0.26 20.18
N THR A 76 0.09 -0.25 20.75
CA THR A 76 0.00 -1.63 21.25
C THR A 76 -0.22 -2.63 20.11
N ASN A 77 -0.30 -2.17 18.85
CA ASN A 77 -0.72 -2.99 17.73
C ASN A 77 0.05 -2.62 16.45
N LEU A 78 1.31 -3.03 16.37
CA LEU A 78 2.15 -2.84 15.18
C LEU A 78 1.82 -3.92 14.15
N ARG A 79 0.68 -3.78 13.48
CA ARG A 79 0.28 -4.66 12.37
C ARG A 79 0.66 -4.03 11.03
N PRO A 80 1.02 -4.83 10.02
CA PRO A 80 1.12 -4.35 8.65
C PRO A 80 -0.13 -3.57 8.24
N GLY A 81 0.04 -2.44 7.57
CA GLY A 81 -1.06 -1.52 7.24
C GLY A 81 -1.37 -0.47 8.32
N SER A 82 -0.92 -0.64 9.57
CA SER A 82 -1.10 0.34 10.65
C SER A 82 0.21 0.85 11.28
N ILE A 83 1.34 0.60 10.62
CA ILE A 83 2.69 0.91 11.12
C ILE A 83 3.22 2.30 10.74
N GLY A 84 2.37 3.16 10.16
CA GLY A 84 2.77 4.49 9.70
C GLY A 84 3.57 4.46 8.40
N ASN A 85 4.20 5.61 8.07
CA ASN A 85 4.88 5.79 6.80
C ASN A 85 6.32 5.27 6.77
N PHE A 86 6.88 4.90 7.91
CA PHE A 86 8.28 4.48 8.03
C PHE A 86 8.38 3.24 8.89
N SER A 87 8.85 2.16 8.30
CA SER A 87 9.00 0.86 8.95
C SER A 87 10.24 0.10 8.48
N ALA A 88 10.60 -0.94 9.21
CA ALA A 88 11.52 -1.96 8.74
C ALA A 88 11.02 -3.34 9.18
N TYR A 89 11.26 -4.32 8.34
CA TYR A 89 10.93 -5.73 8.59
C TYR A 89 12.22 -6.52 8.68
N ALA A 90 12.44 -7.23 9.77
CA ALA A 90 13.58 -8.12 9.92
C ALA A 90 13.14 -9.57 10.05
N CYS A 91 13.91 -10.47 9.45
CA CYS A 91 13.74 -11.91 9.65
C CYS A 91 15.04 -12.64 9.29
N LYS A 92 15.07 -13.95 9.49
CA LYS A 92 16.09 -14.81 8.87
C LYS A 92 15.59 -15.30 7.53
N ARG A 93 16.46 -15.31 6.52
CA ARG A 93 16.19 -15.81 5.17
C ARG A 93 17.31 -16.81 4.82
N GLY A 94 16.98 -18.10 4.85
CA GLY A 94 17.99 -19.15 4.72
C GLY A 94 19.07 -19.04 5.81
N GLY A 95 18.67 -18.77 7.04
CA GLY A 95 19.53 -18.59 8.21
C GLY A 95 20.25 -17.23 8.30
N LYS A 96 20.22 -16.38 7.29
CA LYS A 96 20.87 -15.05 7.29
C LYS A 96 19.92 -13.97 7.80
N VAL A 97 20.39 -13.15 8.73
CA VAL A 97 19.63 -11.97 9.18
C VAL A 97 19.47 -10.98 8.04
N SER A 98 18.22 -10.64 7.74
CA SER A 98 17.84 -9.78 6.62
C SER A 98 16.91 -8.68 7.12
N VAL A 99 17.08 -7.45 6.64
CA VAL A 99 16.27 -6.28 6.99
C VAL A 99 15.80 -5.57 5.73
N LEU A 100 14.49 -5.39 5.61
CA LEU A 100 13.86 -4.60 4.56
C LEU A 100 13.33 -3.29 5.18
N TYR A 101 13.92 -2.18 4.80
CA TYR A 101 13.41 -0.83 5.14
C TYR A 101 12.32 -0.44 4.16
N HIS A 102 11.22 0.11 4.66
CA HIS A 102 10.07 0.46 3.84
C HIS A 102 9.59 1.88 4.16
N THR A 103 9.68 2.75 3.16
CA THR A 103 9.19 4.13 3.21
C THR A 103 7.95 4.26 2.36
N LEU A 104 6.85 4.70 2.97
CA LEU A 104 5.54 4.90 2.34
C LEU A 104 5.21 6.39 2.16
N ASP A 105 6.03 7.27 2.72
CA ASP A 105 5.80 8.71 2.67
C ASP A 105 5.91 9.24 1.24
N GLY A 106 4.93 10.06 0.84
CA GLY A 106 4.87 10.67 -0.49
C GLY A 106 4.21 9.83 -1.59
N GLY A 107 3.84 8.57 -1.30
CA GLY A 107 3.00 7.76 -2.21
C GLY A 107 3.76 7.00 -3.30
N SER A 108 3.00 6.44 -4.23
CA SER A 108 3.45 5.47 -5.25
C SER A 108 4.55 5.98 -6.17
N LEU A 109 4.54 7.27 -6.53
CA LEU A 109 5.55 7.85 -7.39
C LEU A 109 6.96 7.77 -6.77
N ASN A 110 7.06 7.67 -5.44
CA ASN A 110 8.33 7.52 -4.75
C ASN A 110 9.03 6.16 -4.98
N ALA A 111 8.38 5.20 -5.63
CA ALA A 111 9.07 4.05 -6.19
C ALA A 111 10.08 4.46 -7.28
N TYR A 112 9.86 5.59 -7.95
CA TYR A 112 10.62 6.06 -9.11
C TYR A 112 11.44 7.33 -8.84
N THR A 113 10.91 8.31 -8.10
CA THR A 113 11.47 9.66 -8.00
C THR A 113 12.89 9.73 -7.44
N PRO A 114 13.35 8.85 -6.55
CA PRO A 114 14.77 8.83 -6.16
C PRO A 114 15.72 8.58 -7.32
N HIS A 115 15.21 8.01 -8.41
CA HIS A 115 15.99 7.56 -9.56
C HIS A 115 15.73 8.41 -10.81
N THR A 116 14.60 9.10 -10.89
CA THR A 116 14.20 9.90 -12.05
C THR A 116 14.51 11.39 -11.89
N VAL A 117 14.24 11.93 -10.70
CA VAL A 117 14.42 13.36 -10.37
C VAL A 117 15.22 13.59 -9.08
N ASN A 118 15.91 12.55 -8.61
CA ASN A 118 16.76 12.60 -7.41
C ASN A 118 16.03 13.09 -6.14
N THR A 119 14.76 12.69 -5.97
CA THR A 119 14.01 13.02 -4.75
C THR A 119 14.70 12.41 -3.53
N VAL A 120 14.94 13.25 -2.55
CA VAL A 120 15.55 12.86 -1.28
C VAL A 120 14.47 12.38 -0.32
N LEU A 121 14.57 11.14 0.16
CA LEU A 121 13.60 10.52 1.03
C LEU A 121 14.20 10.22 2.41
N ALA A 122 13.34 10.14 3.42
CA ALA A 122 13.69 9.64 4.73
C ALA A 122 13.42 8.13 4.82
N ARG A 123 14.13 7.46 5.69
CA ARG A 123 13.85 6.09 6.14
C ARG A 123 14.04 5.96 7.64
N ILE A 124 13.59 4.86 8.20
CA ILE A 124 13.98 4.46 9.57
C ILE A 124 15.51 4.37 9.64
N LYS A 125 16.11 4.85 10.72
CA LYS A 125 17.54 4.64 11.00
C LYS A 125 17.84 3.15 11.11
N TYR A 126 19.12 2.81 11.01
CA TYR A 126 19.59 1.45 11.25
C TYR A 126 18.96 0.87 12.54
N VAL A 127 18.32 -0.28 12.39
CA VAL A 127 17.51 -0.90 13.47
C VAL A 127 18.32 -1.76 14.45
N GLY A 128 19.61 -1.46 14.56
CA GLY A 128 20.53 -2.06 15.55
C GLY A 128 20.59 -1.29 16.86
N THR A 129 21.66 -1.53 17.62
CA THR A 129 21.91 -0.91 18.91
C THR A 129 21.90 0.63 18.84
N GLY A 130 21.29 1.28 19.81
CA GLY A 130 21.08 2.73 19.84
C GLY A 130 19.72 3.18 19.29
N ASN A 131 19.00 2.32 18.58
CA ASN A 131 17.61 2.51 18.21
C ASN A 131 16.73 1.42 18.84
N GLY A 132 16.93 1.18 20.14
CA GLY A 132 16.20 0.15 20.88
C GLY A 132 14.70 0.37 20.90
N CYS A 133 13.95 -0.69 21.06
CA CYS A 133 12.50 -0.63 21.16
C CYS A 133 12.08 0.09 22.46
N ALA A 134 11.34 1.19 22.35
CA ALA A 134 10.69 1.83 23.51
C ALA A 134 9.62 0.90 24.10
N ALA A 135 8.96 0.13 23.24
CA ALA A 135 8.04 -0.92 23.63
C ALA A 135 8.15 -2.06 22.63
N SER A 136 8.01 -3.27 23.08
CA SER A 136 7.92 -4.45 22.23
C SER A 136 6.84 -5.39 22.72
N ALA A 137 6.08 -5.96 21.79
CA ALA A 137 5.09 -6.97 22.08
C ALA A 137 5.17 -8.08 21.03
N THR A 138 4.80 -9.28 21.42
CA THR A 138 4.65 -10.41 20.50
C THR A 138 3.22 -10.45 20.04
N TYR A 139 3.02 -10.58 18.74
CA TYR A 139 1.72 -10.69 18.09
C TYR A 139 1.62 -12.03 17.39
N THR A 140 0.40 -12.53 17.33
CA THR A 140 0.07 -13.67 16.49
C THR A 140 -0.90 -13.18 15.41
N ASP A 141 -0.49 -13.26 14.17
CA ASP A 141 -1.35 -12.94 13.03
C ASP A 141 -1.83 -14.24 12.38
N ASN A 142 -3.10 -14.55 12.57
CA ASN A 142 -3.73 -15.73 11.99
C ASN A 142 -4.31 -15.46 10.60
N ALA A 143 -4.32 -14.20 10.16
CA ALA A 143 -5.01 -13.83 8.94
C ALA A 143 -4.15 -13.96 7.69
N ASN A 144 -2.82 -13.90 7.81
CA ASN A 144 -1.91 -13.71 6.68
C ASN A 144 -0.84 -14.78 6.53
N SER A 145 -1.01 -15.92 7.15
CA SER A 145 0.11 -16.83 7.26
C SER A 145 0.08 -17.95 6.23
N ASN A 146 1.22 -18.17 5.64
CA ASN A 146 1.59 -19.48 5.13
C ASN A 146 1.56 -20.55 6.24
N ASN A 147 1.52 -20.11 7.49
CA ASN A 147 1.42 -20.87 8.70
C ASN A 147 0.21 -20.40 9.48
N SER A 148 -0.50 -21.29 10.11
CA SER A 148 -1.71 -21.03 10.90
C SER A 148 -1.54 -20.06 12.08
N ALA A 149 -0.31 -19.65 12.37
CA ALA A 149 0.02 -18.62 13.34
C ALA A 149 1.38 -18.00 12.98
N LEU A 150 1.39 -16.84 12.33
CA LEU A 150 2.60 -16.05 12.19
C LEU A 150 2.87 -15.33 13.52
N VAL A 151 3.87 -15.79 14.26
CA VAL A 151 4.38 -15.07 15.42
C VAL A 151 5.40 -14.03 14.95
N TYR A 152 5.17 -12.78 15.30
CA TYR A 152 6.13 -11.71 15.03
C TYR A 152 6.28 -10.77 16.22
N LYS A 153 7.43 -10.13 16.32
CA LYS A 153 7.71 -9.12 17.34
C LYS A 153 7.50 -7.72 16.76
N GLY A 154 6.63 -6.95 17.38
CA GLY A 154 6.50 -5.52 17.08
C GLY A 154 7.45 -4.72 17.95
N CYS A 155 8.19 -3.80 17.37
CA CYS A 155 9.11 -2.90 18.03
C CYS A 155 8.78 -1.44 17.70
N ALA A 156 8.22 -0.70 18.67
CA ALA A 156 8.08 0.75 18.56
C ALA A 156 9.41 1.41 18.90
N LEU A 157 10.01 2.11 17.96
CA LEU A 157 11.28 2.81 18.15
C LEU A 157 11.11 4.06 19.03
N VAL A 158 12.15 4.40 19.79
CA VAL A 158 12.17 5.60 20.64
C VAL A 158 12.16 6.85 19.74
N GLY A 159 11.10 7.64 19.86
CA GLY A 159 10.91 8.83 19.03
C GLY A 159 10.82 8.48 17.54
N ARG A 160 10.92 9.50 16.68
CA ARG A 160 11.00 9.31 15.23
C ARG A 160 12.44 9.01 14.84
N ALA A 161 12.83 7.75 14.90
CA ALA A 161 14.16 7.30 14.49
C ALA A 161 14.29 7.33 12.95
N LEU A 162 14.39 8.53 12.38
CA LEU A 162 14.53 8.74 10.95
C LEU A 162 15.95 9.18 10.59
N SER A 163 16.47 8.65 9.49
CA SER A 163 17.53 9.26 8.69
C SER A 163 16.87 9.98 7.53
N GLY A 164 17.06 11.23 7.42
CA GLY A 164 16.32 12.03 6.47
C GLY A 164 17.14 13.06 5.77
N PRO A 165 16.51 13.82 4.88
CA PRO A 165 17.19 14.64 3.90
C PRO A 165 17.99 15.77 4.58
N GLY A 166 19.22 15.89 4.20
CA GLY A 166 20.11 17.01 4.55
C GLY A 166 21.07 17.30 3.43
N GLY A 167 20.93 16.64 2.32
CA GLY A 167 21.82 16.78 1.19
C GLY A 167 21.12 17.32 -0.07
N THR A 168 21.91 17.91 -0.95
CA THR A 168 21.48 18.19 -2.32
C THR A 168 21.54 16.92 -3.14
N ALA A 169 20.45 16.57 -3.83
CA ALA A 169 20.50 15.54 -4.86
C ALA A 169 21.45 15.99 -5.98
N SER A 170 22.34 15.09 -6.40
CA SER A 170 23.18 15.35 -7.56
C SER A 170 22.40 15.10 -8.83
N SER A 171 22.25 16.11 -9.67
CA SER A 171 21.66 15.98 -11.00
C SER A 171 22.61 15.43 -12.05
N ALA A 172 23.93 15.42 -11.76
CA ALA A 172 24.95 15.19 -12.79
C ALA A 172 25.06 13.72 -13.25
N ASP A 173 24.72 12.78 -12.38
CA ASP A 173 24.88 11.33 -12.65
C ASP A 173 23.58 10.53 -12.59
N ASN A 174 22.44 11.20 -12.44
CA ASN A 174 21.15 10.56 -12.22
C ASN A 174 21.12 9.56 -11.05
N THR A 175 22.00 9.73 -10.08
CA THR A 175 22.07 8.86 -8.92
C THR A 175 21.49 9.55 -7.71
N PHE A 176 20.79 8.77 -6.89
CA PHE A 176 20.25 9.24 -5.63
C PHE A 176 21.40 9.48 -4.65
N ASN A 177 21.63 10.72 -4.28
CA ASN A 177 22.69 11.14 -3.38
C ASN A 177 22.11 11.78 -2.13
N GLN A 178 22.26 11.12 -0.98
CA GLN A 178 21.80 11.61 0.32
C GLN A 178 22.97 11.80 1.28
N THR A 179 23.48 13.01 1.37
CA THR A 179 24.54 13.34 2.34
C THR A 179 24.09 13.22 3.79
N ALA A 180 22.80 13.40 4.10
CA ALA A 180 22.33 13.25 5.48
C ALA A 180 22.23 11.81 5.94
N LEU A 181 22.04 10.85 5.03
CA LEU A 181 22.12 9.42 5.38
C LEU A 181 23.56 9.00 5.67
N SER A 182 24.55 9.79 5.29
CA SER A 182 25.96 9.53 5.63
C SER A 182 26.22 9.48 7.14
N ALA A 183 25.38 10.11 7.96
CA ALA A 183 25.42 10.01 9.41
C ALA A 183 24.92 8.66 9.93
N ASP A 184 24.18 7.89 9.11
CA ASP A 184 23.66 6.56 9.43
C ASP A 184 24.21 5.55 8.43
N THR A 185 25.51 5.35 8.49
CA THR A 185 26.26 4.52 7.53
C THR A 185 25.96 3.03 7.62
N LEU A 186 25.34 2.57 8.70
CA LEU A 186 25.04 1.15 8.92
C LEU A 186 23.79 0.69 8.18
N GLY A 187 22.87 1.60 7.84
CA GLY A 187 21.67 1.29 7.08
C GLY A 187 21.87 1.50 5.57
N PRO A 188 20.94 1.03 4.71
CA PRO A 188 21.04 1.21 3.27
C PRO A 188 20.97 2.69 2.87
N GLN A 189 21.87 3.09 1.95
CA GLN A 189 22.03 4.49 1.58
C GLN A 189 21.11 4.91 0.41
N ARG A 190 20.50 3.93 -0.29
CA ARG A 190 19.69 4.16 -1.48
C ARG A 190 18.51 3.21 -1.51
N PRO A 191 17.32 3.67 -1.94
CA PRO A 191 16.27 2.72 -2.27
C PRO A 191 16.68 1.88 -3.48
N VAL A 192 16.32 0.61 -3.45
CA VAL A 192 16.52 -0.30 -4.59
C VAL A 192 15.43 -0.11 -5.65
N GLY A 193 14.33 0.51 -5.28
CA GLY A 193 13.11 0.72 -6.04
C GLY A 193 11.90 0.59 -5.13
N GLY A 194 10.81 0.02 -5.62
CA GLY A 194 9.62 -0.20 -4.81
C GLY A 194 8.40 -0.61 -5.59
N TYR A 195 7.24 -0.39 -4.96
CA TYR A 195 5.94 -0.75 -5.51
C TYR A 195 5.08 0.47 -5.76
N SER A 196 4.31 0.43 -6.83
CA SER A 196 3.38 1.46 -7.23
C SER A 196 2.02 0.85 -7.55
N ASP A 197 0.94 1.57 -7.23
CA ASP A 197 -0.42 1.15 -7.57
C ASP A 197 -0.64 1.08 -9.09
N VAL A 198 0.17 1.85 -9.85
CA VAL A 198 0.08 1.99 -11.31
C VAL A 198 1.47 2.19 -11.91
N GLU A 199 1.58 2.09 -13.23
CA GLU A 199 2.83 2.36 -13.96
C GLU A 199 3.28 3.83 -13.88
N ALA A 200 4.60 4.05 -13.99
CA ALA A 200 5.22 5.37 -13.97
C ALA A 200 4.64 6.31 -15.05
N ALA A 201 4.21 5.77 -16.17
CA ALA A 201 3.63 6.52 -17.28
C ALA A 201 2.33 7.27 -16.91
N LEU A 202 1.62 6.87 -15.86
CA LEU A 202 0.41 7.55 -15.40
C LEU A 202 0.69 8.78 -14.51
N PHE A 203 1.92 8.99 -14.12
CA PHE A 203 2.32 10.19 -13.38
C PHE A 203 2.93 11.24 -14.31
N PRO A 204 2.75 12.54 -14.02
CA PRO A 204 3.37 13.59 -14.81
C PRO A 204 4.91 13.47 -14.86
N ALA A 205 5.48 13.59 -16.06
CA ALA A 205 6.92 13.53 -16.24
C ALA A 205 7.65 14.67 -15.50
N SER A 206 6.99 15.83 -15.33
CA SER A 206 7.54 16.99 -14.62
C SER A 206 7.84 16.73 -13.14
N ILE A 207 7.24 15.70 -12.55
CA ILE A 207 7.46 15.32 -11.15
C ILE A 207 8.15 13.95 -11.01
N GLY A 208 8.69 13.40 -12.08
CA GLY A 208 9.48 12.17 -12.08
C GLY A 208 8.73 10.90 -12.53
N GLY A 209 7.53 11.04 -13.09
CA GLY A 209 6.82 9.98 -13.80
C GLY A 209 7.24 9.85 -15.26
N GLY A 210 6.36 9.30 -16.09
CA GLY A 210 6.62 9.10 -17.51
C GLY A 210 7.46 7.86 -17.81
N ASN A 211 8.33 7.94 -18.84
CA ASN A 211 9.18 6.82 -19.21
C ASN A 211 10.39 6.69 -18.28
N VAL A 212 10.44 5.61 -17.53
CA VAL A 212 11.50 5.32 -16.54
C VAL A 212 12.51 4.27 -17.01
N SER A 213 12.45 3.81 -18.25
CA SER A 213 13.26 2.68 -18.77
C SER A 213 14.78 2.94 -18.72
N SER A 214 15.22 4.18 -18.81
CA SER A 214 16.64 4.55 -18.67
C SER A 214 17.13 4.57 -17.23
N LYS A 215 16.22 4.49 -16.25
CA LYS A 215 16.51 4.59 -14.81
C LYS A 215 16.43 3.25 -14.10
N GLY A 216 15.75 2.28 -14.71
CA GLY A 216 15.55 0.96 -14.13
C GLY A 216 14.59 0.12 -14.93
N THR A 217 14.14 -0.96 -14.32
CA THR A 217 13.19 -1.89 -14.91
C THR A 217 11.87 -1.80 -14.16
N GLU A 218 10.81 -1.52 -14.89
CA GLU A 218 9.43 -1.59 -14.40
C GLU A 218 8.79 -2.91 -14.85
N THR A 219 8.17 -3.64 -13.92
CA THR A 219 7.54 -4.94 -14.19
C THR A 219 6.20 -5.06 -13.50
N GLU A 220 5.37 -5.98 -13.97
CA GLU A 220 4.10 -6.33 -13.34
C GLU A 220 4.32 -7.11 -12.05
N VAL A 221 3.53 -6.74 -11.04
CA VAL A 221 3.49 -7.46 -9.76
C VAL A 221 2.61 -8.71 -9.84
N GLY A 222 1.71 -8.79 -10.83
CA GLY A 222 0.73 -9.88 -10.94
C GLY A 222 -0.42 -9.73 -9.94
N VAL A 223 -0.57 -8.54 -9.37
CA VAL A 223 -1.61 -8.18 -8.40
C VAL A 223 -2.30 -6.92 -8.89
N GLY A 224 -3.62 -6.88 -8.75
CA GLY A 224 -4.44 -5.71 -9.02
C GLY A 224 -5.06 -5.14 -7.74
N GLN A 225 -5.25 -3.82 -7.73
CA GLN A 225 -5.84 -3.05 -6.64
C GLN A 225 -7.20 -2.51 -7.04
N VAL A 226 -8.22 -2.78 -6.23
CA VAL A 226 -9.56 -2.21 -6.37
C VAL A 226 -9.63 -0.85 -5.69
N PHE A 227 -10.17 0.14 -6.39
CA PHE A 227 -10.44 1.47 -5.84
C PHE A 227 -11.95 1.71 -5.78
N GLY A 228 -12.39 2.60 -4.88
CA GLY A 228 -13.79 2.96 -4.74
C GLY A 228 -13.98 4.47 -4.58
N VAL A 229 -15.08 4.99 -5.12
CA VAL A 229 -15.52 6.35 -4.82
C VAL A 229 -16.16 6.32 -3.44
N ALA A 230 -15.57 7.10 -2.54
CA ALA A 230 -15.98 7.20 -1.14
C ALA A 230 -16.60 8.58 -0.86
N VAL A 231 -17.66 8.60 -0.10
CA VAL A 231 -18.38 9.83 0.28
C VAL A 231 -18.57 9.91 1.79
N SER A 232 -18.76 11.14 2.29
CA SER A 232 -19.25 11.36 3.64
C SER A 232 -20.64 10.73 3.84
N LYS A 233 -20.94 10.31 5.05
CA LYS A 233 -22.21 9.64 5.36
C LYS A 233 -23.46 10.51 5.04
N PRO A 234 -23.49 11.83 5.32
CA PRO A 234 -24.62 12.67 4.91
C PRO A 234 -24.84 12.70 3.40
N LEU A 235 -23.75 12.76 2.59
CA LEU A 235 -23.86 12.69 1.14
C LEU A 235 -24.40 11.32 0.67
N TYR A 236 -23.92 10.24 1.29
CA TYR A 236 -24.42 8.90 1.00
C TYR A 236 -25.95 8.81 1.21
N ARG A 237 -26.47 9.33 2.33
CA ARG A 237 -27.91 9.36 2.62
C ARG A 237 -28.70 10.26 1.68
N ALA A 238 -28.16 11.44 1.35
CA ALA A 238 -28.80 12.35 0.40
C ALA A 238 -28.95 11.67 -0.98
N LEU A 239 -27.92 10.92 -1.42
CA LEU A 239 -27.98 10.14 -2.66
C LEU A 239 -28.98 8.99 -2.58
N GLN A 240 -29.06 8.27 -1.45
CA GLN A 240 -30.08 7.23 -1.26
C GLN A 240 -31.48 7.83 -1.38
N THR A 241 -31.75 8.94 -0.70
CA THR A 241 -33.05 9.62 -0.78
C THR A 241 -33.38 10.06 -2.19
N ALA A 242 -32.42 10.69 -2.90
CA ALA A 242 -32.62 11.14 -4.26
C ALA A 242 -32.88 10.00 -5.26
N GLN A 243 -32.40 8.82 -4.97
CA GLN A 243 -32.57 7.60 -5.79
C GLN A 243 -33.74 6.72 -5.32
N GLY A 244 -34.52 7.14 -4.31
CA GLY A 244 -35.64 6.38 -3.78
C GLY A 244 -35.23 5.07 -3.08
N LEU A 245 -34.00 5.02 -2.57
CA LEU A 245 -33.49 3.87 -1.83
C LEU A 245 -33.86 3.96 -0.35
N SER A 246 -33.95 2.80 0.32
CA SER A 246 -34.17 2.77 1.76
C SER A 246 -33.01 3.39 2.52
N ASP A 247 -33.29 4.26 3.50
CA ASP A 247 -32.27 4.73 4.44
C ASP A 247 -31.93 3.60 5.40
N VAL A 248 -30.91 2.82 5.02
CA VAL A 248 -30.38 1.76 5.86
C VAL A 248 -29.44 2.40 6.86
N ASP A 249 -29.58 2.05 8.14
CA ASP A 249 -28.65 2.50 9.16
C ASP A 249 -27.22 2.21 8.73
N ALA A 250 -26.40 3.21 8.89
CA ALA A 250 -25.02 3.24 8.46
C ALA A 250 -24.15 2.09 8.92
N ASN A 251 -24.56 1.32 9.89
CA ASN A 251 -23.80 0.19 10.43
C ASN A 251 -24.19 -1.14 9.79
N THR A 252 -25.32 -1.20 9.08
CA THR A 252 -25.71 -2.35 8.27
C THR A 252 -25.43 -2.02 6.81
N PHE A 253 -24.47 -2.69 6.24
CA PHE A 253 -24.19 -2.56 4.82
C PHE A 253 -25.12 -3.46 4.01
N ASP A 254 -25.92 -2.83 3.18
CA ASP A 254 -26.71 -3.52 2.15
C ASP A 254 -26.29 -3.00 0.77
N PRO A 255 -25.57 -3.80 -0.05
CA PRO A 255 -25.19 -3.40 -1.40
C PRO A 255 -26.37 -3.02 -2.29
N VAL A 256 -27.55 -3.57 -2.05
CA VAL A 256 -28.76 -3.27 -2.79
C VAL A 256 -29.17 -1.82 -2.59
N ASN A 257 -29.04 -1.30 -1.37
CA ASN A 257 -29.39 0.06 -1.01
C ASN A 257 -28.21 1.05 -1.10
N ALA A 258 -27.05 0.64 -1.57
CA ALA A 258 -25.96 1.55 -1.85
C ALA A 258 -26.32 2.46 -3.03
N PRO A 259 -26.19 3.79 -2.90
CA PRO A 259 -26.50 4.70 -4.00
C PRO A 259 -25.46 4.56 -5.11
N ASN A 260 -25.91 4.84 -6.34
CA ASN A 260 -25.12 4.74 -7.55
C ASN A 260 -24.75 6.11 -8.10
N ILE A 261 -23.52 6.21 -8.61
CA ILE A 261 -23.12 7.27 -9.54
C ILE A 261 -22.51 6.62 -10.78
N ASN A 262 -22.52 7.33 -11.90
CA ASN A 262 -21.78 6.86 -13.06
C ASN A 262 -20.41 7.53 -13.18
N SER A 263 -19.54 6.92 -13.97
CA SER A 263 -18.16 7.41 -14.18
C SER A 263 -18.12 8.85 -14.71
N SER A 264 -19.06 9.25 -15.58
CA SER A 264 -19.11 10.61 -16.12
C SER A 264 -19.54 11.65 -15.08
N GLN A 265 -20.43 11.28 -14.15
CA GLN A 265 -20.80 12.17 -13.04
C GLN A 265 -19.61 12.45 -12.15
N TYR A 266 -18.85 11.40 -11.79
CA TYR A 266 -17.64 11.61 -10.99
C TYR A 266 -16.57 12.39 -11.78
N ALA A 267 -16.37 12.08 -13.06
CA ALA A 267 -15.46 12.84 -13.91
C ALA A 267 -15.82 14.34 -13.95
N SER A 268 -17.12 14.67 -13.97
CA SER A 268 -17.58 16.07 -13.94
C SER A 268 -17.21 16.81 -12.65
N LEU A 269 -17.09 16.08 -11.54
CA LEU A 269 -16.69 16.68 -10.26
C LEU A 269 -15.16 16.89 -10.13
N ILE A 270 -14.37 16.05 -10.81
CA ILE A 270 -12.90 16.06 -10.65
C ILE A 270 -12.16 16.74 -11.79
N ALA A 271 -12.82 17.07 -12.88
CA ALA A 271 -12.20 17.80 -14.00
C ALA A 271 -11.94 19.26 -13.65
N ALA A 272 -10.84 19.82 -14.10
CA ALA A 272 -10.44 21.21 -13.83
C ALA A 272 -11.46 22.25 -14.32
N ASN A 273 -12.24 21.90 -15.36
CA ASN A 273 -13.31 22.71 -15.94
C ASN A 273 -14.70 22.05 -15.74
N GLY A 274 -14.82 21.22 -14.72
CA GLY A 274 -16.05 20.49 -14.42
C GLY A 274 -17.05 21.29 -13.60
N THR A 275 -18.03 20.59 -13.03
CA THR A 275 -19.05 21.20 -12.18
C THR A 275 -18.50 21.49 -10.77
N THR A 276 -18.97 22.57 -10.18
CA THR A 276 -18.55 23.01 -8.83
C THR A 276 -19.66 22.84 -7.78
N THR A 277 -20.81 22.31 -8.18
CA THR A 277 -21.96 22.08 -7.30
C THR A 277 -22.39 20.62 -7.30
N TRP A 278 -23.16 20.23 -6.29
CA TRP A 278 -23.72 18.88 -6.20
C TRP A 278 -24.86 18.57 -7.16
N ASP A 279 -25.28 19.54 -7.97
CA ASP A 279 -26.41 19.41 -8.89
C ASP A 279 -26.27 18.20 -9.86
N VAL A 280 -25.02 17.86 -10.24
CA VAL A 280 -24.74 16.70 -11.09
C VAL A 280 -25.09 15.36 -10.42
N LEU A 281 -25.08 15.31 -9.08
CA LEU A 281 -25.42 14.11 -8.30
C LEU A 281 -26.79 14.25 -7.60
N LEU A 282 -27.13 15.47 -7.20
CA LEU A 282 -28.32 15.81 -6.43
C LEU A 282 -29.02 16.98 -7.10
N PRO A 283 -29.96 16.73 -8.06
CA PRO A 283 -30.61 17.78 -8.84
C PRO A 283 -31.17 18.90 -7.98
N GLY A 284 -30.83 20.15 -8.33
CA GLY A 284 -31.20 21.35 -7.59
C GLY A 284 -30.33 21.67 -6.38
N ASN A 285 -29.33 20.85 -6.05
CA ASN A 285 -28.41 21.15 -4.95
C ASN A 285 -27.25 22.02 -5.43
N THR A 286 -27.26 23.29 -5.04
CA THR A 286 -26.25 24.29 -5.42
C THR A 286 -25.16 24.48 -4.35
N ALA A 287 -25.13 23.66 -3.28
CA ALA A 287 -24.07 23.71 -2.30
C ALA A 287 -22.71 23.34 -2.92
N LYS A 288 -21.63 23.87 -2.33
CA LYS A 288 -20.27 23.65 -2.80
C LYS A 288 -19.88 22.17 -2.78
N VAL A 289 -19.16 21.70 -3.80
CA VAL A 289 -18.49 20.42 -3.78
C VAL A 289 -17.25 20.51 -2.90
N ILE A 290 -17.08 19.55 -2.00
CA ILE A 290 -15.83 19.33 -1.26
C ILE A 290 -15.20 18.05 -1.81
N LEU A 291 -14.07 18.21 -2.53
CA LEU A 291 -13.32 17.12 -3.13
C LEU A 291 -12.06 16.84 -2.29
N ALA A 292 -12.07 15.71 -1.59
CA ALA A 292 -10.91 15.21 -0.87
C ALA A 292 -10.06 14.34 -1.79
N ARG A 293 -9.07 14.95 -2.46
CA ARG A 293 -8.20 14.23 -3.40
C ARG A 293 -6.83 13.94 -2.84
N ARG A 294 -6.13 12.99 -3.44
CA ARG A 294 -4.72 12.72 -3.14
C ARG A 294 -3.80 13.67 -3.93
N ALA A 295 -2.58 13.83 -3.41
CA ALA A 295 -1.51 14.53 -4.14
C ALA A 295 -1.14 13.82 -5.45
N GLU A 296 -0.55 14.55 -6.39
CA GLU A 296 -0.17 14.01 -7.73
C GLU A 296 0.86 12.87 -7.66
N THR A 297 1.57 12.75 -6.54
CA THR A 297 2.51 11.64 -6.30
C THR A 297 1.83 10.33 -5.89
N SER A 298 0.52 10.37 -5.63
CA SER A 298 -0.26 9.20 -5.20
C SER A 298 -0.71 8.35 -6.37
N GLY A 299 -0.48 7.04 -6.30
CA GLY A 299 -1.03 6.09 -7.26
C GLY A 299 -2.56 6.07 -7.28
N THR A 300 -3.22 6.26 -6.13
CA THR A 300 -4.69 6.41 -6.06
C THR A 300 -5.18 7.62 -6.88
N GLN A 301 -4.43 8.75 -6.86
CA GLN A 301 -4.77 9.91 -7.69
C GLN A 301 -4.51 9.63 -9.17
N ALA A 302 -3.37 9.05 -9.50
CA ALA A 302 -3.06 8.65 -10.87
C ALA A 302 -4.09 7.66 -11.42
N SER A 303 -4.51 6.68 -10.61
CA SER A 303 -5.61 5.74 -10.94
C SER A 303 -6.92 6.48 -11.23
N SER A 304 -7.30 7.44 -10.39
CA SER A 304 -8.49 8.26 -10.57
C SER A 304 -8.44 9.07 -11.89
N ASN A 305 -7.30 9.73 -12.14
CA ASN A 305 -7.08 10.51 -13.35
C ASN A 305 -7.18 9.64 -14.62
N ALA A 306 -6.52 8.47 -14.60
CA ALA A 306 -6.53 7.54 -15.73
C ALA A 306 -7.92 6.95 -15.98
N PHE A 307 -8.60 6.51 -14.92
CA PHE A 307 -9.88 5.85 -15.05
C PHE A 307 -11.00 6.82 -15.49
N PHE A 308 -11.15 7.94 -14.80
CA PHE A 308 -12.27 8.86 -15.03
C PHE A 308 -11.98 9.90 -16.10
N LEU A 309 -10.78 10.45 -16.16
CA LEU A 309 -10.41 11.52 -17.10
C LEU A 309 -9.62 11.04 -18.32
N LYS A 310 -9.23 9.78 -18.35
CA LYS A 310 -8.31 9.22 -19.37
C LYS A 310 -6.96 9.94 -19.44
N ASN A 311 -6.57 10.58 -18.36
CA ASN A 311 -5.35 11.37 -18.24
C ASN A 311 -4.25 10.54 -17.52
N PRO A 312 -3.08 10.30 -18.13
CA PRO A 312 -2.57 10.79 -19.42
C PRO A 312 -2.81 9.80 -20.60
N CYS A 313 -3.71 8.83 -20.47
CA CYS A 313 -3.90 7.73 -21.42
C CYS A 313 -4.29 8.19 -22.86
N ALA A 314 -4.85 9.38 -23.00
CA ALA A 314 -5.21 9.96 -24.29
C ALA A 314 -4.77 11.42 -24.39
N SER A 315 -4.60 11.93 -25.60
CA SER A 315 -4.33 13.34 -25.85
C SER A 315 -5.63 14.19 -25.78
N GLY A 316 -5.51 15.44 -25.39
CA GLY A 316 -6.64 16.38 -25.35
C GLY A 316 -7.68 16.10 -24.26
N VAL A 317 -7.32 15.31 -23.26
CA VAL A 317 -8.20 14.96 -22.14
C VAL A 317 -8.23 16.05 -21.07
N ASN A 318 -9.28 16.05 -20.27
CA ASN A 318 -9.42 16.96 -19.14
C ASN A 318 -8.33 16.71 -18.08
N GLN A 319 -7.80 17.79 -17.53
CA GLN A 319 -6.91 17.75 -16.38
C GLN A 319 -7.74 17.62 -15.10
N ALA A 320 -7.18 17.00 -14.09
CA ALA A 320 -7.79 16.99 -12.76
C ALA A 320 -7.72 18.38 -12.13
N THR A 321 -8.78 18.77 -11.43
CA THR A 321 -8.79 20.01 -10.68
C THR A 321 -7.71 20.04 -9.61
N GLN A 322 -7.13 21.22 -9.40
CA GLN A 322 -6.06 21.46 -8.43
C GLN A 322 -6.52 22.47 -7.39
N PRO A 323 -5.97 22.46 -6.20
CA PRO A 323 -6.13 23.57 -5.26
C PRO A 323 -5.59 24.87 -5.85
N SER A 324 -6.28 25.98 -5.57
CA SER A 324 -5.89 27.30 -6.12
C SER A 324 -4.84 28.02 -5.28
N ASP A 325 -4.53 27.53 -4.08
CA ASP A 325 -3.64 28.19 -3.14
C ASP A 325 -2.75 27.24 -2.34
N ALA A 326 -1.85 27.80 -1.54
CA ALA A 326 -0.93 27.05 -0.69
C ALA A 326 -1.62 26.34 0.49
N SER A 327 -2.86 26.66 0.81
CA SER A 327 -3.65 25.97 1.83
C SER A 327 -4.31 24.69 1.33
N ASN A 328 -4.05 24.32 0.07
CA ASN A 328 -4.59 23.13 -0.59
C ASN A 328 -6.12 23.15 -0.73
N SER A 329 -6.72 24.32 -0.88
CA SER A 329 -8.15 24.50 -1.09
C SER A 329 -8.46 25.45 -2.23
N VAL A 330 -9.62 25.29 -2.83
CA VAL A 330 -10.20 26.22 -3.79
C VAL A 330 -11.28 27.03 -3.06
N SER A 331 -11.23 28.34 -3.17
CA SER A 331 -12.20 29.22 -2.54
C SER A 331 -13.56 29.25 -3.28
N GLY A 332 -14.58 29.66 -2.59
CA GLY A 332 -15.92 29.86 -3.18
C GLY A 332 -16.84 28.66 -3.03
N SER A 333 -17.59 28.34 -4.07
CA SER A 333 -18.57 27.24 -4.08
C SER A 333 -17.98 25.85 -4.28
N TYR A 334 -16.68 25.77 -4.51
CA TYR A 334 -15.96 24.54 -4.76
C TYR A 334 -14.69 24.51 -3.91
N GLU A 335 -14.45 23.37 -3.24
CA GLU A 335 -13.29 23.18 -2.39
C GLU A 335 -12.55 21.91 -2.78
N VAL A 336 -11.24 22.02 -3.02
CA VAL A 336 -10.37 20.89 -3.29
C VAL A 336 -9.30 20.83 -2.21
N THR A 337 -9.27 19.74 -1.46
CA THR A 337 -8.24 19.51 -0.46
C THR A 337 -7.28 18.42 -0.92
N LEU A 338 -5.97 18.70 -0.83
CA LEU A 338 -4.91 17.74 -1.15
C LEU A 338 -4.48 16.98 0.11
N HIS A 339 -4.36 15.66 -0.05
CA HIS A 339 -4.01 14.76 1.05
C HIS A 339 -2.81 13.88 0.68
N SER A 340 -1.80 13.84 1.54
CA SER A 340 -0.60 13.02 1.34
C SER A 340 -0.85 11.53 1.50
N GLY A 341 -1.84 11.11 2.29
CA GLY A 341 -2.16 9.71 2.58
C GLY A 341 -3.65 9.39 2.53
N SER A 342 -3.99 8.12 2.35
CA SER A 342 -5.38 7.63 2.41
C SER A 342 -6.03 7.92 3.77
N GLY A 343 -5.25 7.85 4.87
CA GLY A 343 -5.72 8.21 6.21
C GLY A 343 -6.25 9.65 6.29
N ASN A 344 -5.60 10.60 5.61
CA ASN A 344 -6.04 11.99 5.58
C ASN A 344 -7.33 12.18 4.77
N VAL A 345 -7.52 11.45 3.66
CA VAL A 345 -8.78 11.43 2.92
C VAL A 345 -9.92 10.88 3.80
N LYS A 346 -9.69 9.77 4.50
CA LYS A 346 -10.66 9.22 5.45
C LYS A 346 -11.04 10.25 6.53
N THR A 347 -10.05 10.95 7.08
CA THR A 347 -10.27 12.01 8.06
C THR A 347 -11.11 13.15 7.47
N ALA A 348 -10.83 13.61 6.25
CA ALA A 348 -11.59 14.66 5.59
C ALA A 348 -13.07 14.27 5.40
N LEU A 349 -13.33 13.05 4.91
CA LEU A 349 -14.69 12.51 4.75
C LEU A 349 -15.41 12.36 6.09
N THR A 350 -14.71 11.96 7.15
CA THR A 350 -15.24 11.84 8.50
C THR A 350 -15.56 13.21 9.10
N ASN A 351 -14.68 14.20 8.92
CA ASN A 351 -14.89 15.56 9.39
C ASN A 351 -16.12 16.17 8.71
N ALA A 352 -16.29 15.98 7.40
CA ALA A 352 -17.49 16.36 6.70
C ALA A 352 -18.74 15.67 7.28
N SER A 353 -18.65 14.37 7.58
CA SER A 353 -19.77 13.64 8.21
C SER A 353 -20.17 14.20 9.57
N ASN A 354 -19.26 14.83 10.29
CA ASN A 354 -19.46 15.42 11.62
C ASN A 354 -19.61 16.94 11.59
N ALA A 355 -19.59 17.57 10.42
CA ALA A 355 -19.68 19.02 10.31
C ALA A 355 -21.03 19.54 10.83
N VAL A 356 -20.99 20.62 11.62
CA VAL A 356 -22.19 21.27 12.18
C VAL A 356 -22.96 22.03 11.10
N ASN A 357 -22.21 22.65 10.17
CA ASN A 357 -22.80 23.38 9.06
C ASN A 357 -23.20 22.39 7.94
N ALA A 358 -24.47 22.38 7.56
CA ALA A 358 -24.99 21.49 6.51
C ALA A 358 -24.26 21.64 5.17
N ALA A 359 -23.76 22.83 4.83
CA ALA A 359 -23.03 23.10 3.60
C ALA A 359 -21.65 22.37 3.56
N ASP A 360 -21.11 21.98 4.71
CA ASP A 360 -19.81 21.31 4.84
C ASP A 360 -19.93 19.79 5.06
N GLN A 361 -21.16 19.26 5.07
CA GLN A 361 -21.42 17.84 5.34
C GLN A 361 -21.18 16.92 4.14
N PHE A 362 -21.17 17.46 2.93
CA PHE A 362 -21.02 16.68 1.71
C PHE A 362 -19.57 16.73 1.22
N ALA A 363 -18.92 15.57 1.20
CA ALA A 363 -17.56 15.42 0.66
C ALA A 363 -17.42 14.10 -0.09
N ILE A 364 -16.54 14.09 -1.10
CA ILE A 364 -16.30 12.95 -1.98
C ILE A 364 -14.79 12.79 -2.25
N GLY A 365 -14.34 11.56 -2.46
CA GLY A 365 -12.95 11.25 -2.80
C GLY A 365 -12.80 9.80 -3.26
N VAL A 366 -11.56 9.41 -3.55
CA VAL A 366 -11.21 8.02 -3.92
C VAL A 366 -10.33 7.41 -2.85
N LEU A 367 -10.62 6.17 -2.51
CA LEU A 367 -9.82 5.32 -1.62
C LEU A 367 -9.62 3.95 -2.25
N SER A 368 -8.49 3.28 -1.95
CA SER A 368 -8.36 1.85 -2.21
C SER A 368 -9.34 1.07 -1.32
N VAL A 369 -9.94 0.01 -1.84
CA VAL A 369 -10.90 -0.83 -1.10
C VAL A 369 -10.24 -1.62 0.03
N GLU A 370 -8.93 -1.62 0.11
CA GLU A 370 -8.17 -2.04 1.29
C GLU A 370 -8.63 -1.30 2.56
N ASN A 371 -9.00 -0.01 2.44
CA ASN A 371 -9.63 0.74 3.52
C ASN A 371 -11.03 0.19 3.81
N ASN A 372 -11.24 -0.23 5.05
CA ASN A 372 -12.49 -0.84 5.48
C ASN A 372 -13.21 0.10 6.45
N TRP A 373 -14.22 0.81 5.96
CA TRP A 373 -14.99 1.76 6.77
C TRP A 373 -15.62 1.13 8.02
N ARG A 374 -15.84 -0.20 8.03
CA ARG A 374 -16.44 -0.92 9.16
C ARG A 374 -15.48 -1.08 10.34
N THR A 375 -14.18 -1.14 10.06
CA THR A 375 -13.13 -1.31 11.06
C THR A 375 -12.38 -0.03 11.37
N ASP A 376 -12.56 1.02 10.56
CA ASP A 376 -11.99 2.32 10.84
C ASP A 376 -12.67 2.95 12.07
N SER A 377 -11.90 3.66 12.89
CA SER A 377 -12.27 4.16 14.23
C SER A 377 -13.51 5.07 14.26
N SER A 378 -13.99 5.49 13.12
CA SER A 378 -15.15 6.37 12.95
C SER A 378 -16.29 5.71 12.16
N SER A 379 -16.43 4.40 12.27
CA SER A 379 -17.42 3.63 11.50
C SER A 379 -18.85 4.18 11.54
N SER A 380 -19.30 4.75 12.69
CA SER A 380 -20.64 5.34 12.82
C SER A 380 -20.81 6.65 12.03
N ASN A 381 -19.75 7.43 11.88
CA ASN A 381 -19.78 8.75 11.23
C ASN A 381 -18.75 8.89 10.10
N GLY A 382 -18.13 7.81 9.67
CA GLY A 382 -17.08 7.81 8.66
C GLY A 382 -17.60 7.96 7.23
N TYR A 383 -16.89 7.32 6.32
CA TYR A 383 -17.22 7.33 4.89
C TYR A 383 -17.94 6.04 4.48
N ARG A 384 -18.51 6.05 3.27
CA ARG A 384 -19.11 4.88 2.59
C ARG A 384 -18.68 4.84 1.12
N TYR A 385 -18.51 3.65 0.58
CA TYR A 385 -18.34 3.49 -0.87
C TYR A 385 -19.68 3.55 -1.59
N LEU A 386 -19.67 4.10 -2.80
CA LEU A 386 -20.81 4.14 -3.72
C LEU A 386 -20.73 2.98 -4.71
N LYS A 387 -21.88 2.64 -5.33
CA LYS A 387 -21.87 1.96 -6.60
C LYS A 387 -21.29 2.89 -7.67
N LEU A 388 -20.53 2.32 -8.57
CA LEU A 388 -20.01 2.99 -9.75
C LEU A 388 -20.52 2.23 -10.99
N ASP A 389 -21.22 2.93 -11.86
CA ASP A 389 -21.84 2.32 -13.06
C ASP A 389 -22.70 1.09 -12.70
N GLY A 390 -23.42 1.14 -11.59
CA GLY A 390 -24.34 0.11 -11.11
C GLY A 390 -23.72 -0.96 -10.21
N VAL A 391 -22.41 -1.06 -10.09
CA VAL A 391 -21.72 -2.11 -9.31
C VAL A 391 -21.04 -1.52 -8.09
N HIS A 392 -21.25 -2.14 -6.92
CA HIS A 392 -20.54 -1.77 -5.68
C HIS A 392 -19.19 -2.48 -5.62
N PRO A 393 -18.09 -1.81 -5.18
CA PRO A 393 -16.77 -2.45 -5.12
C PRO A 393 -16.72 -3.65 -4.16
N GLU A 394 -17.61 -3.70 -3.17
CA GLU A 394 -17.73 -4.77 -2.20
C GLU A 394 -18.91 -5.72 -2.46
N ALA A 395 -19.50 -5.69 -3.67
CA ALA A 395 -20.64 -6.56 -3.99
C ALA A 395 -20.27 -8.02 -3.85
N ASP A 396 -21.14 -8.78 -3.15
CA ASP A 396 -21.02 -10.22 -2.85
C ASP A 396 -19.77 -10.63 -2.05
N ASP A 397 -18.99 -9.64 -1.58
CA ASP A 397 -17.76 -9.91 -0.82
C ASP A 397 -17.38 -8.74 0.10
N VAL A 398 -18.18 -8.55 1.13
CA VAL A 398 -17.95 -7.48 2.13
C VAL A 398 -16.63 -7.67 2.89
N ALA A 399 -16.20 -8.89 3.08
CA ALA A 399 -14.99 -9.21 3.85
C ALA A 399 -13.73 -8.86 3.07
N SER A 400 -13.62 -9.29 1.81
CA SER A 400 -12.41 -9.14 1.01
C SER A 400 -12.48 -7.99 0.00
N GLY A 401 -13.68 -7.53 -0.39
CA GLY A 401 -13.87 -6.36 -1.27
C GLY A 401 -13.20 -6.50 -2.63
N ARG A 402 -13.16 -7.69 -3.21
CA ARG A 402 -12.45 -7.99 -4.46
C ARG A 402 -13.30 -8.70 -5.51
N LYS A 403 -14.32 -9.46 -5.09
CA LYS A 403 -15.00 -10.43 -5.94
C LYS A 403 -15.65 -9.80 -7.18
N ALA A 404 -16.29 -8.65 -7.02
CA ALA A 404 -16.90 -7.94 -8.15
C ALA A 404 -15.84 -7.51 -9.19
N ALA A 405 -14.67 -7.03 -8.74
CA ALA A 405 -13.55 -6.70 -9.62
C ALA A 405 -12.92 -7.96 -10.24
N ALA A 406 -12.74 -9.03 -9.45
CA ALA A 406 -12.21 -10.29 -9.96
C ALA A 406 -13.12 -10.90 -11.05
N ARG A 407 -14.45 -10.77 -10.93
CA ARG A 407 -15.40 -11.17 -11.98
C ARG A 407 -15.49 -10.21 -13.17
N GLY A 408 -14.77 -9.09 -13.09
CA GLY A 408 -14.82 -8.06 -14.14
C GLY A 408 -16.10 -7.24 -14.16
N GLU A 409 -16.93 -7.31 -13.13
CA GLU A 409 -18.15 -6.53 -12.99
C GLU A 409 -17.84 -5.09 -12.54
N TYR A 410 -16.97 -4.93 -11.56
CA TYR A 410 -16.49 -3.64 -11.09
C TYR A 410 -15.20 -3.23 -11.82
N LYS A 411 -15.22 -2.09 -12.49
CA LYS A 411 -14.19 -1.72 -13.47
C LYS A 411 -13.06 -0.85 -12.91
N PHE A 412 -13.24 -0.17 -11.77
CA PHE A 412 -12.21 0.69 -11.21
C PHE A 412 -11.17 -0.14 -10.44
N HIS A 413 -10.33 -0.79 -11.21
CA HIS A 413 -9.30 -1.73 -10.80
C HIS A 413 -8.04 -1.45 -11.59
N MET A 414 -6.87 -1.40 -10.94
CA MET A 414 -5.57 -1.09 -11.56
C MET A 414 -4.55 -2.16 -11.22
N GLU A 415 -3.70 -2.48 -12.17
CA GLU A 415 -2.63 -3.45 -12.00
C GLU A 415 -1.37 -2.79 -11.45
N MET A 416 -0.84 -3.36 -10.36
CA MET A 416 0.31 -2.85 -9.64
C MET A 416 1.62 -3.07 -10.39
N ARG A 417 2.57 -2.17 -10.18
CA ARG A 417 3.90 -2.20 -10.76
C ARG A 417 4.99 -2.29 -9.68
N GLN A 418 6.06 -2.99 -10.03
CA GLN A 418 7.33 -2.99 -9.32
C GLN A 418 8.34 -2.20 -10.15
N PHE A 419 9.16 -1.39 -9.51
CA PHE A 419 10.32 -0.76 -10.13
C PHE A 419 11.60 -1.18 -9.42
N ILE A 420 12.62 -1.54 -10.19
CA ILE A 420 13.97 -1.81 -9.70
C ILE A 420 14.94 -0.89 -10.44
N ARG A 421 15.68 -0.07 -9.69
CA ARG A 421 16.67 0.84 -10.27
C ARG A 421 17.74 0.12 -11.10
N ALA A 422 18.29 0.78 -12.10
CA ALA A 422 19.51 0.33 -12.77
C ALA A 422 20.71 0.38 -11.80
N ASP A 423 21.75 -0.38 -12.08
CA ASP A 423 22.95 -0.40 -11.23
C ASP A 423 23.73 0.93 -11.31
N GLY A 424 23.90 1.48 -12.50
CA GLY A 424 24.58 2.74 -12.70
C GLY A 424 25.96 2.79 -12.02
N GLN A 425 26.25 3.91 -11.33
CA GLN A 425 27.49 4.08 -10.56
C GLN A 425 27.45 3.41 -9.16
N HIS A 426 26.29 2.89 -8.76
CA HIS A 426 26.09 2.27 -7.46
C HIS A 426 25.49 0.88 -7.63
N PRO A 427 26.34 -0.14 -7.83
CA PRO A 427 25.89 -1.52 -7.96
C PRO A 427 25.06 -1.96 -6.77
N LYS A 428 24.00 -2.71 -7.04
CA LYS A 428 23.21 -3.37 -6.01
C LYS A 428 24.00 -4.54 -5.42
N THR A 429 23.84 -4.78 -4.12
CA THR A 429 24.24 -6.07 -3.53
C THR A 429 23.41 -7.19 -4.14
N ALA A 430 23.85 -8.44 -4.00
CA ALA A 430 23.08 -9.58 -4.48
C ALA A 430 21.67 -9.62 -3.84
N PHE A 431 21.56 -9.27 -2.55
CA PHE A 431 20.28 -9.21 -1.85
C PHE A 431 19.37 -8.09 -2.41
N GLU A 432 19.90 -6.89 -2.60
CA GLU A 432 19.15 -5.77 -3.20
C GLU A 432 18.69 -6.07 -4.63
N ALA A 433 19.47 -6.84 -5.40
CA ALA A 433 19.11 -7.22 -6.75
C ALA A 433 17.97 -8.25 -6.82
N SER A 434 17.81 -9.09 -5.79
CA SER A 434 16.86 -10.20 -5.78
C SER A 434 15.60 -9.96 -4.96
N VAL A 435 15.68 -9.20 -3.86
CA VAL A 435 14.62 -9.13 -2.83
C VAL A 435 13.25 -8.69 -3.36
N LEU A 436 13.19 -7.69 -4.23
CA LEU A 436 11.93 -7.24 -4.82
C LEU A 436 11.31 -8.32 -5.71
N ASN A 437 12.13 -8.99 -6.52
CA ASN A 437 11.66 -10.08 -7.37
C ASN A 437 11.19 -11.28 -6.53
N GLU A 438 11.85 -11.58 -5.42
CA GLU A 438 11.44 -12.62 -4.49
C GLU A 438 10.09 -12.30 -3.85
N ILE A 439 9.91 -11.07 -3.34
CA ILE A 439 8.63 -10.60 -2.81
C ILE A 439 7.53 -10.72 -3.87
N THR A 440 7.78 -10.24 -5.08
CA THR A 440 6.83 -10.31 -6.19
C THR A 440 6.49 -11.75 -6.57
N ALA A 441 7.46 -12.65 -6.60
CA ALA A 441 7.21 -14.07 -6.86
C ALA A 441 6.29 -14.71 -5.81
N GLN A 442 6.47 -14.34 -4.54
CA GLN A 442 5.59 -14.77 -3.45
C GLN A 442 4.17 -14.19 -3.57
N LEU A 443 4.04 -12.97 -4.06
CA LEU A 443 2.74 -12.34 -4.30
C LEU A 443 1.99 -12.98 -5.45
N LYS A 444 2.68 -13.28 -6.55
CA LYS A 444 2.09 -13.91 -7.73
C LYS A 444 1.52 -15.31 -7.46
N ASN A 445 2.13 -16.06 -6.56
CA ASN A 445 1.79 -17.45 -6.30
C ASN A 445 1.57 -17.72 -4.81
N PRO A 446 0.52 -17.14 -4.20
CA PRO A 446 0.19 -17.44 -2.82
C PRO A 446 -0.19 -18.92 -2.68
N PRO A 447 0.17 -19.59 -1.58
CA PRO A 447 -0.29 -20.96 -1.32
C PRO A 447 -1.81 -20.98 -1.09
N ALA A 448 -2.43 -22.15 -1.27
CA ALA A 448 -3.89 -22.31 -1.25
C ALA A 448 -4.55 -21.75 0.04
N ASN A 449 -3.92 -21.94 1.19
CA ASN A 449 -4.42 -21.40 2.47
C ASN A 449 -4.33 -19.87 2.60
N SER A 450 -3.58 -19.21 1.71
CA SER A 450 -3.43 -17.74 1.70
C SER A 450 -4.35 -17.07 0.66
N CYS A 451 -5.03 -17.81 -0.20
CA CYS A 451 -5.94 -17.23 -1.20
C CYS A 451 -7.10 -16.48 -0.53
N THR A 452 -7.75 -17.10 0.44
CA THR A 452 -8.89 -16.51 1.17
C THR A 452 -8.48 -15.39 2.12
N THR A 453 -7.22 -15.38 2.54
CA THR A 453 -6.65 -14.37 3.45
C THR A 453 -5.83 -13.30 2.69
N PHE A 454 -5.81 -13.36 1.36
CA PHE A 454 -5.16 -12.35 0.53
C PHE A 454 -5.70 -10.96 0.89
N PRO A 455 -4.88 -9.91 0.94
CA PRO A 455 -5.29 -8.61 1.47
C PRO A 455 -6.55 -8.07 0.81
N ARG A 456 -7.36 -7.38 1.60
CA ARG A 456 -8.61 -6.77 1.16
C ARG A 456 -8.40 -5.85 -0.04
N GLY A 457 -9.33 -5.86 -1.00
CA GLY A 457 -9.29 -5.01 -2.19
C GLY A 457 -8.22 -5.38 -3.22
N LEU A 458 -7.51 -6.50 -3.03
CA LEU A 458 -6.54 -6.99 -4.00
C LEU A 458 -7.03 -8.22 -4.72
N THR A 459 -6.66 -8.33 -5.98
CA THR A 459 -6.88 -9.51 -6.84
C THR A 459 -5.53 -10.01 -7.36
N LEU A 460 -5.49 -11.24 -7.81
CA LEU A 460 -4.40 -11.76 -8.62
C LEU A 460 -4.73 -11.57 -10.10
N ASN A 461 -3.74 -11.20 -10.90
CA ASN A 461 -3.93 -11.13 -12.35
C ASN A 461 -4.04 -12.53 -12.96
N PRO A 462 -4.71 -12.72 -14.10
CA PRO A 462 -4.77 -14.01 -14.79
C PRO A 462 -3.40 -14.64 -15.02
N GLY A 463 -3.32 -15.96 -14.87
CA GLY A 463 -2.05 -16.70 -14.98
C GLY A 463 -1.20 -16.74 -13.70
N ASN A 464 -1.65 -16.07 -12.63
CA ASN A 464 -1.02 -16.14 -11.31
C ASN A 464 -1.91 -16.91 -10.33
N GLY A 465 -1.36 -17.30 -9.18
CA GLY A 465 -2.12 -17.90 -8.09
C GLY A 465 -2.80 -19.22 -8.45
N SER A 466 -2.07 -20.16 -9.04
CA SER A 466 -2.62 -21.44 -9.52
C SER A 466 -3.40 -22.23 -8.45
N ALA A 467 -3.22 -21.92 -7.17
CA ALA A 467 -3.94 -22.52 -6.06
C ALA A 467 -5.23 -21.75 -5.66
N CYS A 468 -5.49 -20.60 -6.27
CA CYS A 468 -6.61 -19.70 -5.95
C CYS A 468 -7.76 -19.87 -6.95
N THR A 469 -8.93 -19.32 -6.60
CA THR A 469 -10.15 -19.51 -7.39
C THR A 469 -10.30 -18.39 -8.44
N TYR A 470 -10.47 -18.78 -9.68
CA TYR A 470 -10.71 -17.85 -10.79
C TYR A 470 -12.09 -17.15 -10.63
N GLY A 471 -12.08 -15.83 -10.73
CA GLY A 471 -13.27 -15.01 -10.54
C GLY A 471 -13.66 -14.74 -9.08
N VAL A 472 -12.85 -15.19 -8.13
CA VAL A 472 -12.98 -14.86 -6.69
C VAL A 472 -11.75 -14.11 -6.21
N GLU A 473 -10.56 -14.69 -6.31
CA GLU A 473 -9.28 -14.07 -6.02
C GLU A 473 -8.50 -13.73 -7.30
N ILE A 474 -8.62 -14.56 -8.34
CA ILE A 474 -7.98 -14.33 -9.64
C ILE A 474 -8.95 -13.57 -10.54
N ALA A 475 -8.50 -12.43 -11.05
CA ALA A 475 -9.28 -11.61 -11.97
C ALA A 475 -9.55 -12.34 -13.30
N LYS A 476 -10.75 -12.12 -13.87
CA LYS A 476 -11.11 -12.59 -15.21
C LYS A 476 -10.57 -11.70 -16.32
N MET A 477 -10.02 -10.54 -15.97
CA MET A 477 -9.50 -9.60 -16.94
C MET A 477 -8.12 -9.09 -16.53
N THR A 478 -7.33 -8.69 -17.52
CA THR A 478 -6.07 -7.99 -17.35
C THR A 478 -5.86 -6.98 -18.46
N ASN A 479 -5.16 -5.89 -18.17
CA ASN A 479 -4.66 -4.94 -19.16
C ASN A 479 -3.15 -5.15 -19.42
N PHE A 480 -2.62 -6.29 -19.01
CA PHE A 480 -1.19 -6.66 -19.18
C PHE A 480 -0.24 -5.59 -18.64
N GLY A 481 -0.58 -5.02 -17.48
CA GLY A 481 0.21 -3.99 -16.80
C GLY A 481 0.15 -2.60 -17.45
N SER A 482 -0.68 -2.38 -18.46
CA SER A 482 -0.93 -1.05 -19.01
C SER A 482 -2.31 -0.57 -18.61
N ASN A 483 -2.40 0.17 -17.51
CA ASN A 483 -3.69 0.66 -17.00
C ASN A 483 -4.39 1.66 -17.94
N CYS A 484 -3.72 2.09 -19.02
CA CYS A 484 -4.31 2.82 -20.13
C CYS A 484 -4.98 1.90 -21.16
N ALA A 485 -4.62 0.64 -21.23
CA ALA A 485 -5.16 -0.30 -22.19
C ALA A 485 -6.58 -0.74 -21.79
N THR A 486 -7.36 -1.12 -22.80
CA THR A 486 -8.65 -1.79 -22.55
C THR A 486 -8.38 -3.17 -21.94
N PRO A 487 -8.98 -3.51 -20.80
CA PRO A 487 -8.83 -4.83 -20.22
C PRO A 487 -9.34 -5.92 -21.17
N ILE A 488 -8.60 -7.01 -21.29
CA ILE A 488 -8.98 -8.21 -22.03
C ILE A 488 -9.53 -9.25 -21.05
N GLU A 489 -10.71 -9.76 -21.33
CA GLU A 489 -11.36 -10.78 -20.52
C GLU A 489 -10.95 -12.18 -20.99
N PHE A 490 -10.63 -13.04 -20.02
CA PHE A 490 -10.34 -14.44 -20.26
C PHE A 490 -11.58 -15.29 -20.00
N PRO A 491 -11.82 -16.33 -20.81
CA PRO A 491 -12.86 -17.29 -20.52
C PRO A 491 -12.61 -17.96 -19.16
N ALA A 492 -13.67 -18.30 -18.44
CA ALA A 492 -13.57 -19.06 -17.20
C ALA A 492 -12.79 -20.36 -17.44
N GLN A 493 -11.71 -20.57 -16.71
CA GLN A 493 -10.93 -21.82 -16.74
C GLN A 493 -11.55 -22.83 -15.80
#